data_fb41c09a2581568d8593adca1c4146f9
#
_entry.id   fb41c09a2581568d8593adca1c4146f9
#
_cell.length_a   1.000
_cell.length_b   1.000
_cell.length_c   1.000
_cell.angle_alpha   90.00
_cell.angle_beta   90.00
_cell.angle_gamma   90.00
#
_symmetry.space_group_name_H-M   'P 1'
#
loop_
_entity.id
_entity.type
_entity.pdbx_description
1 polymer ?
#
loop_
_entity_poly.entity_id
_entity_poly.type
_entity_poly.pdbx_seq_one_letter_code
_entity_poly.pdbx_strand_id
1 'polypeptide(L)'
;MKEILGDTYNYLEAENGNQAIQMIGENIGIDLMLLDINMPQMNGFEVLKIMKRSQCIAEIPVIMVSSEDAVDTMRKAYELGITDYITRPFDSVIVKKRVQNTLGLYMNQKHLINVVYDQVYEKEENNNIMIRIMSNILGSRNSEVSENLTVDLDTSLVKSTHQLSVRSLPTAC
;
A
#
# COMPACT_ATOMS: atom_id res chain seq x y z
N MET A 1 4.48 -25.85 -1.86
CA MET A 1 4.72 -24.68 -1.00
C MET A 1 3.85 -24.68 0.26
N LYS A 2 2.57 -25.01 0.18
CA LYS A 2 1.68 -25.16 1.36
C LYS A 2 2.23 -26.11 2.42
N GLU A 3 2.74 -27.27 2.02
CA GLU A 3 3.35 -28.26 2.94
C GLU A 3 4.53 -27.68 3.76
N ILE A 4 5.26 -26.72 3.20
CA ILE A 4 6.40 -26.08 3.86
C ILE A 4 5.92 -25.03 4.85
N LEU A 5 4.97 -24.19 4.48
CA LEU A 5 4.51 -23.06 5.28
C LEU A 5 3.47 -23.47 6.34
N GLY A 6 2.80 -24.63 6.16
CA GLY A 6 1.77 -25.16 7.08
C GLY A 6 0.45 -24.40 7.00
N ASP A 7 -0.44 -24.65 7.97
CA ASP A 7 -1.81 -24.13 7.97
C ASP A 7 -1.97 -22.75 8.65
N THR A 8 -0.86 -22.05 8.88
CA THR A 8 -0.87 -20.75 9.59
C THR A 8 -1.42 -19.61 8.71
N TYR A 9 -1.43 -19.80 7.40
CA TYR A 9 -1.76 -18.76 6.41
C TYR A 9 -3.00 -19.16 5.59
N ASN A 10 -3.73 -18.16 5.12
CA ASN A 10 -4.74 -18.34 4.09
C ASN A 10 -4.06 -18.35 2.71
N TYR A 11 -4.35 -19.34 1.88
CA TYR A 11 -3.70 -19.51 0.60
C TYR A 11 -4.66 -19.23 -0.55
N LEU A 12 -4.22 -18.36 -1.46
CA LEU A 12 -4.78 -18.23 -2.79
C LEU A 12 -3.80 -18.86 -3.78
N GLU A 13 -4.29 -19.64 -4.71
CA GLU A 13 -3.45 -20.31 -5.71
C GLU A 13 -3.87 -19.88 -7.12
N ALA A 14 -2.87 -19.48 -7.90
CA ALA A 14 -3.01 -19.16 -9.31
C ALA A 14 -2.17 -20.14 -10.12
N GLU A 15 -2.75 -20.74 -11.14
CA GLU A 15 -2.09 -21.72 -12.03
C GLU A 15 -1.21 -21.06 -13.10
N ASN A 16 -1.41 -19.76 -13.34
CA ASN A 16 -0.67 -18.97 -14.32
C ASN A 16 -0.70 -17.48 -13.98
N GLY A 17 0.12 -16.70 -14.69
CA GLY A 17 0.24 -15.26 -14.43
C GLY A 17 -1.04 -14.47 -14.70
N ASN A 18 -1.88 -14.87 -15.66
CA ASN A 18 -3.14 -14.18 -15.93
C ASN A 18 -4.10 -14.29 -14.75
N GLN A 19 -4.23 -15.49 -14.18
CA GLN A 19 -5.04 -15.72 -13.00
C GLN A 19 -4.49 -14.98 -11.78
N ALA A 20 -3.16 -14.92 -11.61
CA ALA A 20 -2.53 -14.14 -10.54
C ALA A 20 -2.87 -12.65 -10.65
N ILE A 21 -2.78 -12.05 -11.85
CA ILE A 21 -3.14 -10.65 -12.08
C ILE A 21 -4.63 -10.40 -11.84
N GLN A 22 -5.50 -11.32 -12.26
CA GLN A 22 -6.93 -11.22 -11.99
C GLN A 22 -7.22 -11.17 -10.48
N MET A 23 -6.62 -12.09 -9.69
CA MET A 23 -6.79 -12.14 -8.24
C MET A 23 -6.29 -10.87 -7.55
N ILE A 24 -5.17 -10.28 -8.02
CA ILE A 24 -4.68 -8.99 -7.54
C ILE A 24 -5.72 -7.89 -7.81
N GLY A 25 -6.30 -7.87 -9.03
CA GLY A 25 -7.30 -6.88 -9.43
C GLY A 25 -8.64 -6.99 -8.68
N GLU A 26 -8.97 -8.17 -8.15
CA GLU A 26 -10.16 -8.38 -7.32
C GLU A 26 -10.03 -7.84 -5.88
N ASN A 27 -8.89 -7.24 -5.56
CA ASN A 27 -8.62 -6.59 -4.27
C ASN A 27 -8.82 -7.50 -3.03
N ILE A 28 -8.35 -8.73 -3.13
CA ILE A 28 -8.54 -9.80 -2.12
C ILE A 28 -7.52 -9.66 -0.95
N GLY A 29 -7.04 -8.52 -0.60
CA GLY A 29 -6.18 -8.34 0.58
C GLY A 29 -4.99 -9.31 0.63
N ILE A 30 -4.15 -9.34 -0.42
CA ILE A 30 -2.98 -10.20 -0.51
C ILE A 30 -1.83 -9.58 0.29
N ASP A 31 -1.34 -10.29 1.30
CA ASP A 31 -0.25 -9.82 2.16
C ASP A 31 1.14 -10.18 1.64
N LEU A 32 1.26 -11.22 0.81
CA LEU A 32 2.52 -11.67 0.21
C LEU A 32 2.24 -12.54 -1.03
N MET A 33 3.06 -12.39 -2.05
CA MET A 33 3.04 -13.23 -3.24
C MET A 33 4.30 -14.09 -3.32
N LEU A 34 4.14 -15.41 -3.50
CA LEU A 34 5.19 -16.32 -3.92
C LEU A 34 5.02 -16.58 -5.42
N LEU A 35 5.94 -16.09 -6.22
CA LEU A 35 5.82 -16.07 -7.67
C LEU A 35 6.88 -16.95 -8.34
N ASP A 36 6.44 -17.97 -9.05
CA ASP A 36 7.36 -18.77 -9.90
C ASP A 36 7.68 -17.99 -11.19
N ILE A 37 8.90 -18.14 -11.68
CA ILE A 37 9.29 -17.58 -12.98
C ILE A 37 8.60 -18.37 -14.10
N ASN A 38 8.66 -19.71 -14.01
CA ASN A 38 8.27 -20.59 -15.09
C ASN A 38 6.81 -21.02 -14.94
N MET A 39 5.91 -20.21 -15.43
CA MET A 39 4.47 -20.48 -15.47
C MET A 39 3.96 -20.49 -16.92
N PRO A 40 2.92 -21.29 -17.22
CA PRO A 40 2.28 -21.29 -18.53
C PRO A 40 1.56 -19.96 -18.80
N GLN A 41 1.33 -19.66 -20.09
CA GLN A 41 0.62 -18.48 -20.61
C GLN A 41 1.31 -17.14 -20.32
N MET A 42 1.55 -16.81 -19.06
CA MET A 42 2.21 -15.58 -18.60
C MET A 42 3.24 -15.96 -17.54
N ASN A 43 4.50 -15.66 -17.77
CA ASN A 43 5.58 -15.96 -16.84
C ASN A 43 5.69 -14.94 -15.69
N GLY A 44 6.47 -15.28 -14.64
CA GLY A 44 6.59 -14.42 -13.47
C GLY A 44 7.15 -13.03 -13.74
N PHE A 45 8.02 -12.86 -14.73
CA PHE A 45 8.54 -11.53 -15.10
C PHE A 45 7.48 -10.65 -15.76
N GLU A 46 6.54 -11.23 -16.50
CA GLU A 46 5.43 -10.51 -17.09
C GLU A 46 4.46 -10.04 -16.02
N VAL A 47 4.18 -10.89 -15.03
CA VAL A 47 3.39 -10.53 -13.84
C VAL A 47 4.04 -9.34 -13.12
N LEU A 48 5.35 -9.40 -12.82
CA LEU A 48 6.08 -8.30 -12.15
C LEU A 48 6.02 -7.00 -12.93
N LYS A 49 6.15 -7.04 -14.27
CA LYS A 49 6.03 -5.84 -15.08
C LYS A 49 4.66 -5.19 -15.00
N ILE A 50 3.59 -5.99 -14.94
CA ILE A 50 2.22 -5.49 -14.77
C ILE A 50 2.07 -4.89 -13.38
N MET A 51 2.46 -5.59 -12.32
CA MET A 51 2.43 -5.09 -10.95
C MET A 51 3.21 -3.80 -10.76
N LYS A 52 4.37 -3.67 -11.43
CA LYS A 52 5.18 -2.45 -11.39
C LYS A 52 4.47 -1.27 -12.08
N ARG A 53 3.80 -1.50 -13.22
CA ARG A 53 3.04 -0.47 -13.93
C ARG A 53 1.82 0.01 -13.18
N SER A 54 1.13 -0.91 -12.49
CA SER A 54 -0.04 -0.61 -11.64
C SER A 54 0.33 -0.14 -10.23
N GLN A 55 1.61 -0.06 -9.89
CA GLN A 55 2.16 0.25 -8.57
C GLN A 55 1.84 -0.77 -7.46
N CYS A 56 1.13 -1.85 -7.76
CA CYS A 56 0.79 -2.92 -6.81
C CYS A 56 2.01 -3.58 -6.17
N ILE A 57 3.16 -3.53 -6.83
CA ILE A 57 4.40 -4.11 -6.31
C ILE A 57 4.91 -3.38 -5.04
N ALA A 58 4.49 -2.14 -4.82
CA ALA A 58 4.80 -1.39 -3.60
C ALA A 58 3.94 -1.83 -2.41
N GLU A 59 2.75 -2.38 -2.67
CA GLU A 59 1.79 -2.76 -1.66
C GLU A 59 1.84 -4.24 -1.31
N ILE A 60 2.17 -5.09 -2.30
CA ILE A 60 2.24 -6.55 -2.15
C ILE A 60 3.69 -7.00 -2.29
N PRO A 61 4.37 -7.42 -1.20
CA PRO A 61 5.72 -7.95 -1.28
C PRO A 61 5.75 -9.24 -2.11
N VAL A 62 6.70 -9.33 -3.02
CA VAL A 62 6.86 -10.50 -3.89
C VAL A 62 8.16 -11.21 -3.57
N ILE A 63 8.08 -12.50 -3.29
CA ILE A 63 9.21 -13.42 -3.23
C ILE A 63 9.19 -14.27 -4.49
N MET A 64 10.19 -14.11 -5.32
CA MET A 64 10.30 -14.92 -6.54
C MET A 64 10.92 -16.29 -6.22
N VAL A 65 10.33 -17.35 -6.76
CA VAL A 65 10.80 -18.73 -6.59
C VAL A 65 11.19 -19.27 -7.95
N SER A 66 12.42 -19.79 -8.10
CA SER A 66 12.90 -20.26 -9.40
C SER A 66 13.87 -21.43 -9.27
N SER A 67 14.00 -22.21 -10.33
CA SER A 67 15.11 -23.16 -10.53
C SER A 67 16.33 -22.50 -11.20
N GLU A 68 16.21 -21.25 -11.64
CA GLU A 68 17.31 -20.49 -12.23
C GLU A 68 18.11 -19.76 -11.14
N ASP A 69 19.42 -19.95 -11.14
CA ASP A 69 20.37 -19.32 -10.21
C ASP A 69 21.25 -18.26 -10.89
N ALA A 70 20.99 -17.98 -12.15
CA ALA A 70 21.75 -17.00 -12.93
C ALA A 70 21.65 -15.60 -12.30
N VAL A 71 22.81 -14.98 -12.04
CA VAL A 71 22.90 -13.65 -11.42
C VAL A 71 22.11 -12.59 -12.20
N ASP A 72 22.10 -12.68 -13.53
CA ASP A 72 21.38 -11.73 -14.38
C ASP A 72 19.86 -11.88 -14.24
N THR A 73 19.35 -13.09 -14.05
CA THR A 73 17.93 -13.36 -13.79
C THR A 73 17.53 -12.77 -12.42
N MET A 74 18.35 -12.98 -11.38
CA MET A 74 18.11 -12.38 -10.06
C MET A 74 18.16 -10.86 -10.11
N ARG A 75 19.18 -10.27 -10.75
CA ARG A 75 19.30 -8.81 -10.91
C ARG A 75 18.06 -8.21 -11.56
N LYS A 76 17.62 -8.79 -12.68
CA LYS A 76 16.41 -8.36 -13.39
C LYS A 76 15.16 -8.43 -12.51
N ALA A 77 15.03 -9.46 -11.66
CA ALA A 77 13.91 -9.58 -10.74
C ALA A 77 13.92 -8.46 -9.68
N TYR A 78 15.09 -8.17 -9.07
CA TYR A 78 15.22 -7.07 -8.11
C TYR A 78 14.99 -5.69 -8.76
N GLU A 79 15.44 -5.47 -9.98
CA GLU A 79 15.15 -4.23 -10.74
C GLU A 79 13.65 -4.03 -11.00
N LEU A 80 12.89 -5.12 -11.08
CA LEU A 80 11.44 -5.06 -11.19
C LEU A 80 10.74 -4.83 -9.85
N GLY A 81 11.46 -4.94 -8.73
CA GLY A 81 10.96 -4.56 -7.41
C GLY A 81 10.54 -5.73 -6.52
N ILE A 82 11.06 -6.94 -6.76
CA ILE A 82 10.81 -8.05 -5.82
C ILE A 82 11.46 -7.76 -4.46
N THR A 83 10.88 -8.35 -3.43
CA THR A 83 11.40 -8.24 -2.06
C THR A 83 12.51 -9.26 -1.80
N ASP A 84 12.37 -10.48 -2.33
CA ASP A 84 13.34 -11.56 -2.14
C ASP A 84 13.29 -12.57 -3.30
N TYR A 85 14.36 -13.40 -3.40
CA TYR A 85 14.53 -14.41 -4.42
C TYR A 85 14.95 -15.74 -3.80
N ILE A 86 14.27 -16.83 -4.12
CA ILE A 86 14.54 -18.18 -3.59
C ILE A 86 14.83 -19.11 -4.76
N THR A 87 16.03 -19.71 -4.76
CA THR A 87 16.43 -20.73 -5.75
C THR A 87 16.07 -22.14 -5.30
N ARG A 88 15.64 -22.98 -6.23
CA ARG A 88 15.47 -24.42 -6.01
C ARG A 88 16.78 -25.17 -6.31
N PRO A 89 17.12 -26.26 -5.57
CA PRO A 89 16.39 -26.78 -4.41
C PRO A 89 16.55 -25.88 -3.19
N PHE A 90 15.50 -25.75 -2.37
CA PHE A 90 15.52 -24.90 -1.19
C PHE A 90 15.27 -25.68 0.11
N ASP A 91 15.83 -25.20 1.20
CA ASP A 91 15.55 -25.65 2.54
C ASP A 91 14.22 -25.09 3.05
N SER A 92 13.36 -25.97 3.57
CA SER A 92 12.02 -25.59 4.04
C SER A 92 12.06 -24.60 5.22
N VAL A 93 13.07 -24.70 6.09
CA VAL A 93 13.24 -23.81 7.23
C VAL A 93 13.62 -22.40 6.74
N ILE A 94 14.51 -22.33 5.74
CA ILE A 94 14.94 -21.06 5.16
C ILE A 94 13.75 -20.37 4.48
N VAL A 95 12.98 -21.09 3.66
CA VAL A 95 11.79 -20.54 3.00
C VAL A 95 10.79 -19.98 4.02
N LYS A 96 10.50 -20.77 5.07
CA LYS A 96 9.58 -20.34 6.14
C LYS A 96 10.06 -19.07 6.82
N LYS A 97 11.36 -18.97 7.14
CA LYS A 97 11.94 -17.77 7.75
C LYS A 97 11.89 -16.55 6.84
N ARG A 98 12.17 -16.68 5.55
CA ARG A 98 12.10 -15.59 4.59
C ARG A 98 10.68 -15.06 4.47
N VAL A 99 9.68 -15.93 4.35
CA VAL A 99 8.26 -15.55 4.34
C VAL A 99 7.87 -14.83 5.63
N GLN A 100 8.22 -15.37 6.79
CA GLN A 100 7.93 -14.75 8.09
C GLN A 100 8.55 -13.36 8.23
N ASN A 101 9.83 -13.22 7.84
CA ASN A 101 10.54 -11.95 7.92
C ASN A 101 9.93 -10.90 6.98
N THR A 102 9.60 -11.30 5.76
CA THR A 102 8.98 -10.41 4.77
C THR A 102 7.62 -9.94 5.25
N LEU A 103 6.75 -10.85 5.69
CA LEU A 103 5.45 -10.50 6.24
C LEU A 103 5.57 -9.58 7.46
N GLY A 104 6.47 -9.89 8.40
CA GLY A 104 6.69 -9.06 9.60
C GLY A 104 7.11 -7.63 9.25
N LEU A 105 8.03 -7.46 8.30
CA LEU A 105 8.48 -6.14 7.87
C LEU A 105 7.34 -5.33 7.23
N TYR A 106 6.58 -5.94 6.32
CA TYR A 106 5.48 -5.25 5.64
C TYR A 106 4.30 -4.96 6.55
N MET A 107 3.95 -5.87 7.46
CA MET A 107 2.89 -5.61 8.46
C MET A 107 3.27 -4.45 9.39
N ASN A 108 4.52 -4.41 9.85
CA ASN A 108 5.00 -3.30 10.67
C ASN A 108 4.99 -1.97 9.90
N GLN A 109 5.36 -1.99 8.62
CA GLN A 109 5.32 -0.80 7.77
C GLN A 109 3.89 -0.30 7.56
N LYS A 110 2.94 -1.19 7.25
CA LYS A 110 1.51 -0.85 7.15
C LYS A 110 0.97 -0.27 8.46
N HIS A 111 1.35 -0.87 9.59
CA HIS A 111 0.94 -0.37 10.90
C HIS A 111 1.46 1.04 11.17
N LEU A 112 2.74 1.31 10.88
CA LEU A 112 3.34 2.64 11.03
C LEU A 112 2.65 3.69 10.15
N ILE A 113 2.34 3.35 8.90
CA ILE A 113 1.62 4.23 7.99
C ILE A 113 0.24 4.59 8.57
N ASN A 114 -0.50 3.60 9.08
CA ASN A 114 -1.81 3.83 9.68
C ASN A 114 -1.72 4.73 10.93
N VAL A 115 -0.75 4.47 11.81
CA VAL A 115 -0.54 5.32 13.01
C VAL A 115 -0.22 6.77 12.62
N VAL A 116 0.62 6.98 11.62
CA VAL A 116 0.94 8.33 11.13
C VAL A 116 -0.29 8.99 10.52
N TYR A 117 -1.09 8.23 9.77
CA TYR A 117 -2.32 8.73 9.16
C TYR A 117 -3.34 9.18 10.22
N ASP A 118 -3.54 8.36 11.25
CA ASP A 118 -4.43 8.67 12.37
C ASP A 118 -3.96 9.93 13.12
N GLN A 119 -2.66 10.07 13.39
CA GLN A 119 -2.10 11.26 14.04
C GLN A 119 -2.26 12.53 13.20
N VAL A 120 -2.09 12.45 11.90
CA VAL A 120 -2.28 13.59 10.99
C VAL A 120 -3.76 13.98 10.97
N TYR A 121 -4.65 13.03 10.88
CA TYR A 121 -6.09 13.25 10.87
C TYR A 121 -6.58 13.92 12.17
N GLU A 122 -6.17 13.39 13.33
CA GLU A 122 -6.48 14.00 14.63
C GLU A 122 -5.96 15.45 14.75
N LYS A 123 -4.79 15.72 14.19
CA LYS A 123 -4.19 17.05 14.23
C LYS A 123 -4.95 18.04 13.34
N GLU A 124 -5.42 17.62 12.18
CA GLU A 124 -6.27 18.44 11.30
C GLU A 124 -7.63 18.73 11.94
N GLU A 125 -8.26 17.72 12.57
CA GLU A 125 -9.53 17.90 13.26
C GLU A 125 -9.40 18.87 14.44
N ASN A 126 -8.35 18.73 15.24
CA ASN A 126 -8.04 19.66 16.34
C ASN A 126 -7.78 21.11 15.85
N ASN A 127 -7.08 21.25 14.72
CA ASN A 127 -6.86 22.58 14.12
C ASN A 127 -8.18 23.21 13.64
N ASN A 128 -9.07 22.44 13.04
CA ASN A 128 -10.38 22.92 12.59
C ASN A 128 -11.26 23.33 13.78
N ILE A 129 -11.23 22.57 14.88
CA ILE A 129 -11.94 22.93 16.13
C ILE A 129 -11.37 24.26 16.69
N MET A 130 -10.05 24.42 16.72
CA MET A 130 -9.39 25.62 17.21
C MET A 130 -9.78 26.85 16.37
N ILE A 131 -9.80 26.74 15.05
CA ILE A 131 -10.24 27.79 14.14
C ILE A 131 -11.71 28.16 14.40
N ARG A 132 -12.59 27.20 14.61
CA ARG A 132 -13.99 27.43 14.94
C ARG A 132 -14.17 28.14 16.27
N ILE A 133 -13.40 27.76 17.30
CA ILE A 133 -13.43 28.42 18.61
C ILE A 133 -12.95 29.85 18.49
N MET A 134 -11.83 30.09 17.78
CA MET A 134 -11.30 31.45 17.55
C MET A 134 -12.30 32.30 16.77
N SER A 135 -12.94 31.76 15.73
CA SER A 135 -13.97 32.46 14.96
C SER A 135 -15.18 32.83 15.82
N ASN A 136 -15.59 31.95 16.73
CA ASN A 136 -16.68 32.22 17.66
C ASN A 136 -16.31 33.30 18.71
N ILE A 137 -15.07 33.27 19.22
CA ILE A 137 -14.58 34.27 20.17
C ILE A 137 -14.45 35.66 19.49
N LEU A 138 -13.95 35.68 18.27
CA LEU A 138 -13.84 36.92 17.49
C LEU A 138 -15.22 37.46 17.06
N GLY A 139 -16.13 36.57 16.70
CA GLY A 139 -17.52 36.89 16.35
C GLY A 139 -18.32 37.44 17.53
N SER A 140 -18.12 36.89 18.74
CA SER A 140 -18.79 37.38 19.95
C SER A 140 -18.24 38.72 20.44
N ARG A 141 -16.96 39.06 20.17
CA ARG A 141 -16.40 40.39 20.43
C ARG A 141 -16.87 41.47 19.46
N ASN A 142 -17.20 41.10 18.24
CA ASN A 142 -17.68 42.05 17.23
C ASN A 142 -19.18 42.39 17.36
N SER A 143 -19.94 41.67 18.16
CA SER A 143 -21.34 42.00 18.47
C SER A 143 -21.48 43.20 19.41
N GLU A 144 -20.41 43.62 20.09
CA GLU A 144 -20.40 44.84 20.96
C GLU A 144 -19.81 46.08 20.27
N VAL A 145 -19.20 45.97 19.11
CA VAL A 145 -18.58 47.10 18.39
C VAL A 145 -18.99 47.09 16.93
N SER A 146 -20.08 47.81 16.66
CA SER A 146 -20.36 48.52 15.44
C SER A 146 -20.90 47.77 14.21
N GLU A 147 -21.94 48.28 13.78
CA GLU A 147 -22.28 48.69 12.40
C GLU A 147 -21.03 49.15 11.61
N ASN A 148 -20.80 48.52 10.47
CA ASN A 148 -19.82 48.83 9.40
C ASN A 148 -18.43 48.22 9.48
N LEU A 149 -18.37 46.94 9.17
CA LEU A 149 -17.27 46.36 8.36
C LEU A 149 -17.71 44.98 7.86
N THR A 150 -18.26 44.94 6.66
CA THR A 150 -18.39 43.70 5.87
C THR A 150 -16.97 43.31 5.45
N VAL A 151 -16.40 42.36 6.15
CA VAL A 151 -15.22 41.66 5.64
C VAL A 151 -15.77 40.48 4.85
N ASP A 152 -15.77 40.62 3.54
CA ASP A 152 -15.90 39.51 2.60
C ASP A 152 -14.71 38.55 2.83
N LEU A 153 -14.92 37.56 3.69
CA LEU A 153 -14.02 36.41 3.76
C LEU A 153 -14.23 35.59 2.48
N ASP A 154 -13.28 35.77 1.59
CA ASP A 154 -13.21 35.12 0.29
C ASP A 154 -13.36 33.59 0.46
N THR A 155 -14.50 33.07 0.05
CA THR A 155 -14.86 31.64 0.06
C THR A 155 -13.96 30.79 -0.86
N SER A 156 -12.96 31.41 -1.49
CA SER A 156 -12.00 30.73 -2.35
C SER A 156 -11.00 29.83 -1.57
N LEU A 157 -10.66 30.20 -0.32
CA LEU A 157 -9.75 29.41 0.52
C LEU A 157 -10.39 28.12 1.05
N VAL A 158 -11.69 28.13 1.32
CA VAL A 158 -12.41 26.93 1.82
C VAL A 158 -12.62 25.90 0.74
N LYS A 159 -12.70 26.32 -0.55
CA LYS A 159 -12.86 25.40 -1.69
C LYS A 159 -11.57 24.68 -2.06
N SER A 160 -10.39 25.26 -1.81
CA SER A 160 -9.12 24.61 -2.13
C SER A 160 -8.74 23.52 -1.13
N THR A 161 -9.15 23.62 0.13
CA THR A 161 -8.91 22.57 1.13
C THR A 161 -9.85 21.38 0.97
N HIS A 162 -11.08 21.59 0.45
CA HIS A 162 -12.05 20.51 0.19
C HIS A 162 -11.72 19.68 -1.06
N GLN A 163 -10.93 20.24 -2.01
CA GLN A 163 -10.47 19.49 -3.18
C GLN A 163 -9.24 18.60 -2.94
N LEU A 164 -8.52 18.83 -1.85
CA LEU A 164 -7.37 17.97 -1.47
C LEU A 164 -7.78 16.75 -0.62
N SER A 165 -8.98 16.73 -0.04
CA SER A 165 -9.44 15.63 0.82
C SER A 165 -10.17 14.51 0.08
N VAL A 166 -10.38 14.61 -1.23
CA VAL A 166 -11.03 13.57 -2.06
C VAL A 166 -10.14 13.17 -3.25
N ARG A 167 -8.84 13.06 -3.02
CA ARG A 167 -8.08 12.08 -3.77
C ARG A 167 -8.06 10.82 -2.93
N SER A 168 -9.14 10.04 -3.04
CA SER A 168 -9.08 8.62 -2.80
C SER A 168 -7.79 8.12 -3.44
N LEU A 169 -6.92 7.53 -2.64
CA LEU A 169 -5.87 6.64 -3.14
C LEU A 169 -6.52 5.80 -4.23
N PRO A 170 -5.89 5.61 -5.38
CA PRO A 170 -6.46 4.75 -6.40
C PRO A 170 -6.65 3.36 -5.77
N THR A 171 -7.90 3.04 -5.48
CA THR A 171 -8.32 1.67 -5.22
C THR A 171 -8.19 0.93 -6.53
N ALA A 172 -6.99 0.51 -6.85
CA ALA A 172 -6.73 -0.40 -7.96
C ALA A 172 -5.35 -1.01 -7.77
N CYS A 173 -5.26 -1.97 -6.92
CA CYS A 173 -4.60 -3.21 -7.21
C CYS A 173 -5.64 -4.23 -7.51
#